data_0dc64ae10da5c42a2c4ea9e3cbfc18cf
#
_entry.id   0dc64ae10da5c42a2c4ea9e3cbfc18cf
#
_cell.length_a   1.000
_cell.length_b   1.000
_cell.length_c   1.000
_cell.angle_alpha   90.00
_cell.angle_beta   90.00
_cell.angle_gamma   90.00
#
_symmetry.space_group_name_H-M   'P 1'
#
loop_
_entity.id
_entity.type
_entity.pdbx_description
1 polymer ?
#
loop_
_entity_poly.entity_id
_entity_poly.type
_entity_poly.pdbx_seq_one_letter_code
_entity_poly.pdbx_strand_id
1 'polypeptide(L)'
;MERKKSVFNWSGGKDSAHALWRAMQSDEYEIVALLTTANRSTRRSTMHGIPESLLLAQAERIGVPLHVVDLAPQGGMEDYGEAMTRAVGHFRQQGVTHFIFGDIFLHDVRSYREAQLAPLGIEVVEPLWGRSSAEVMRDFLESGLRTVVVTTCLLYTSPSPRDPKT
;
A
#
# COMPACT_ATOMS: atom_id res chain seq x y z
N MET A 1 -19.19 -11.44 15.20
CA MET A 1 -19.30 -10.17 14.48
C MET A 1 -18.70 -10.33 13.10
N GLU A 2 -19.39 -9.81 12.11
CA GLU A 2 -18.94 -9.93 10.73
C GLU A 2 -17.77 -8.99 10.47
N ARG A 3 -16.70 -9.54 9.87
CA ARG A 3 -15.52 -8.73 9.58
C ARG A 3 -15.74 -7.91 8.31
N LYS A 4 -15.07 -6.77 8.24
CA LYS A 4 -15.17 -5.86 7.10
C LYS A 4 -14.32 -6.37 5.93
N LYS A 5 -14.97 -6.70 4.82
CA LYS A 5 -14.26 -7.16 3.63
C LYS A 5 -13.40 -6.03 3.09
N SER A 6 -12.12 -6.28 2.95
CA SER A 6 -11.14 -5.25 2.66
C SER A 6 -10.16 -5.69 1.59
N VAL A 7 -9.68 -4.71 0.83
CA VAL A 7 -8.57 -4.89 -0.10
C VAL A 7 -7.38 -4.14 0.47
N PHE A 8 -6.22 -4.81 0.50
CA PHE A 8 -4.99 -4.17 0.95
C PHE A 8 -4.18 -3.70 -0.25
N ASN A 9 -3.81 -2.43 -0.24
CA ASN A 9 -3.03 -1.83 -1.33
C ASN A 9 -1.56 -2.12 -1.10
N TRP A 10 -1.05 -3.07 -1.86
CA TRP A 10 0.26 -3.70 -1.64
C TRP A 10 1.34 -3.05 -2.49
N SER A 11 2.40 -2.56 -1.86
CA SER A 11 3.54 -1.95 -2.56
C SER A 11 4.77 -2.85 -2.59
N GLY A 12 4.79 -3.91 -1.78
CA GLY A 12 5.95 -4.78 -1.65
C GLY A 12 7.00 -4.25 -0.68
N GLY A 13 6.79 -3.07 -0.11
CA GLY A 13 7.77 -2.46 0.79
C GLY A 13 7.50 -2.76 2.27
N LYS A 14 8.41 -2.27 3.11
CA LYS A 14 8.39 -2.50 4.56
C LYS A 14 7.11 -2.02 5.21
N ASP A 15 6.69 -0.79 4.90
CA ASP A 15 5.51 -0.21 5.55
C ASP A 15 4.23 -0.92 5.13
N SER A 16 4.17 -1.34 3.88
CA SER A 16 3.05 -2.12 3.37
C SER A 16 2.95 -3.46 4.10
N ALA A 17 4.08 -4.16 4.23
CA ALA A 17 4.11 -5.45 4.92
C ALA A 17 3.71 -5.30 6.40
N HIS A 18 4.19 -4.24 7.05
CA HIS A 18 3.89 -3.95 8.45
C HIS A 18 2.41 -3.65 8.66
N ALA A 19 1.85 -2.79 7.81
CA ALA A 19 0.42 -2.44 7.89
C ALA A 19 -0.47 -3.65 7.63
N LEU A 20 -0.09 -4.49 6.65
CA LEU A 20 -0.84 -5.72 6.36
C LEU A 20 -0.81 -6.67 7.54
N TRP A 21 0.37 -6.85 8.14
CA TRP A 21 0.52 -7.72 9.31
C TRP A 21 -0.41 -7.25 10.44
N ARG A 22 -0.44 -5.94 10.71
CA ARG A 22 -1.32 -5.41 11.75
C ARG A 22 -2.79 -5.60 11.40
N ALA A 23 -3.16 -5.37 10.16
CA ALA A 23 -4.55 -5.55 9.72
C ALA A 23 -4.98 -7.02 9.87
N MET A 24 -4.08 -7.96 9.56
CA MET A 24 -4.37 -9.39 9.67
C MET A 24 -4.43 -9.87 11.13
N GLN A 25 -3.75 -9.16 12.06
CA GLN A 25 -3.86 -9.47 13.48
C GLN A 25 -5.18 -9.00 14.07
N SER A 26 -5.85 -8.07 13.41
CA SER A 26 -7.13 -7.53 13.86
C SER A 26 -8.28 -8.43 13.42
N ASP A 27 -9.22 -8.68 14.32
CA ASP A 27 -10.45 -9.42 13.98
C ASP A 27 -11.43 -8.55 13.20
N GLU A 28 -11.08 -7.30 12.96
CA GLU A 28 -11.98 -6.32 12.34
C GLU A 28 -12.07 -6.49 10.83
N TYR A 29 -10.99 -6.94 10.19
CA TYR A 29 -10.89 -6.97 8.73
C TYR A 29 -10.72 -8.36 8.17
N GLU A 30 -11.40 -8.60 7.03
CA GLU A 30 -11.18 -9.79 6.21
C GLU A 30 -10.48 -9.32 4.92
N ILE A 31 -9.21 -9.64 4.79
CA ILE A 31 -8.42 -9.22 3.61
C ILE A 31 -8.70 -10.20 2.48
N VAL A 32 -9.46 -9.77 1.48
CA VAL A 32 -9.87 -10.65 0.37
C VAL A 32 -8.92 -10.60 -0.81
N ALA A 33 -8.15 -9.52 -0.94
CA ALA A 33 -7.18 -9.38 -2.04
C ALA A 33 -6.12 -8.35 -1.68
N LEU A 34 -4.96 -8.49 -2.32
CA LEU A 34 -3.95 -7.44 -2.39
C LEU A 34 -4.13 -6.75 -3.74
N LEU A 35 -3.96 -5.43 -3.78
CA LEU A 35 -4.07 -4.67 -5.02
C LEU A 35 -2.78 -3.88 -5.22
N THR A 36 -2.22 -3.94 -6.42
CA THR A 36 -1.06 -3.14 -6.77
C THR A 36 -1.26 -2.54 -8.17
N THR A 37 -0.56 -1.43 -8.44
CA THR A 37 -0.54 -0.83 -9.76
C THR A 37 0.81 -1.09 -10.41
N ALA A 38 0.81 -1.44 -11.68
CA ALA A 38 2.02 -1.76 -12.41
C ALA A 38 2.01 -1.09 -13.77
N ASN A 39 3.21 -0.73 -14.24
CA ASN A 39 3.39 -0.23 -15.58
C ASN A 39 3.26 -1.40 -16.55
N ARG A 40 2.34 -1.27 -17.50
CA ARG A 40 2.03 -2.35 -18.46
C ARG A 40 3.23 -2.75 -19.30
N SER A 41 4.10 -1.81 -19.64
CA SER A 41 5.27 -2.08 -20.49
C SER A 41 6.42 -2.72 -19.74
N THR A 42 6.71 -2.23 -18.54
CA THR A 42 7.87 -2.71 -17.77
C THR A 42 7.55 -3.89 -16.86
N ARG A 43 6.27 -4.12 -16.58
CA ARG A 43 5.79 -5.12 -15.63
C ARG A 43 6.41 -4.92 -14.25
N ARG A 44 6.55 -3.66 -13.85
CA ARG A 44 7.06 -3.26 -12.53
C ARG A 44 6.04 -2.36 -11.84
N SER A 45 6.02 -2.43 -10.50
CA SER A 45 5.10 -1.59 -9.73
C SER A 45 5.41 -0.11 -9.95
N THR A 46 4.35 0.71 -9.91
CA THR A 46 4.50 2.15 -10.14
C THR A 46 5.19 2.87 -8.98
N MET A 47 5.06 2.33 -7.77
CA MET A 47 5.59 2.97 -6.56
C MET A 47 7.12 2.79 -6.42
N HIS A 48 7.56 1.52 -6.42
CA HIS A 48 8.95 1.20 -6.10
C HIS A 48 9.69 0.47 -7.21
N GLY A 49 9.05 0.30 -8.38
CA GLY A 49 9.67 -0.39 -9.50
C GLY A 49 9.95 -1.86 -9.25
N ILE A 50 9.20 -2.49 -8.34
CA ILE A 50 9.38 -3.90 -8.02
C ILE A 50 8.80 -4.76 -9.13
N PRO A 51 9.54 -5.79 -9.60
CA PRO A 51 9.02 -6.67 -10.65
C PRO A 51 7.72 -7.34 -10.22
N GLU A 52 6.76 -7.44 -11.13
CA GLU A 52 5.46 -8.06 -10.86
C GLU A 52 5.63 -9.51 -10.37
N SER A 53 6.61 -10.24 -10.91
CA SER A 53 6.88 -11.61 -10.49
C SER A 53 7.20 -11.71 -9.01
N LEU A 54 7.91 -10.71 -8.47
CA LEU A 54 8.23 -10.69 -7.05
C LEU A 54 6.99 -10.38 -6.21
N LEU A 55 6.16 -9.45 -6.68
CA LEU A 55 4.90 -9.13 -5.99
C LEU A 55 3.97 -10.34 -5.95
N LEU A 56 3.90 -11.11 -7.04
CA LEU A 56 3.12 -12.34 -7.10
C LEU A 56 3.65 -13.39 -6.12
N ALA A 57 4.97 -13.53 -6.04
CA ALA A 57 5.59 -14.47 -5.11
C ALA A 57 5.30 -14.06 -3.66
N GLN A 58 5.33 -12.76 -3.36
CA GLN A 58 4.98 -12.27 -2.03
C GLN A 58 3.52 -12.59 -1.69
N ALA A 59 2.61 -12.34 -2.63
CA ALA A 59 1.18 -12.61 -2.43
C ALA A 59 0.93 -14.10 -2.17
N GLU A 60 1.62 -14.96 -2.91
CA GLU A 60 1.52 -16.40 -2.74
C GLU A 60 1.95 -16.82 -1.34
N ARG A 61 3.06 -16.26 -0.84
CA ARG A 61 3.53 -16.56 0.51
C ARG A 61 2.60 -16.02 1.59
N ILE A 62 1.97 -14.88 1.34
CA ILE A 62 0.98 -14.30 2.26
C ILE A 62 -0.30 -15.11 2.25
N GLY A 63 -0.64 -15.73 1.13
CA GLY A 63 -1.85 -16.54 1.00
C GLY A 63 -3.08 -15.73 0.59
N VAL A 64 -2.88 -14.54 -0.01
CA VAL A 64 -3.96 -13.66 -0.45
C VAL A 64 -3.73 -13.35 -1.94
N PRO A 65 -4.77 -13.45 -2.78
CA PRO A 65 -4.57 -13.20 -4.22
C PRO A 65 -4.20 -11.76 -4.52
N LEU A 66 -3.33 -11.58 -5.53
CA LEU A 66 -2.90 -10.27 -5.97
C LEU A 66 -3.69 -9.84 -7.21
N HIS A 67 -4.31 -8.67 -7.14
CA HIS A 67 -4.98 -8.04 -8.27
C HIS A 67 -4.07 -6.93 -8.79
N VAL A 68 -3.60 -7.07 -10.03
CA VAL A 68 -2.69 -6.09 -10.65
C VAL A 68 -3.51 -5.17 -11.54
N VAL A 69 -3.42 -3.86 -11.26
CA VAL A 69 -4.03 -2.84 -12.10
C VAL A 69 -2.97 -2.34 -13.06
N ASP A 70 -3.15 -2.65 -14.35
CA ASP A 70 -2.20 -2.23 -15.38
C ASP A 70 -2.43 -0.79 -15.77
N LEU A 71 -1.36 0.00 -15.72
CA LEU A 71 -1.39 1.41 -16.10
C LEU A 71 -0.57 1.62 -17.36
N ALA A 72 -1.03 2.57 -18.20
CA ALA A 72 -0.31 2.93 -19.41
C ALA A 72 1.05 3.55 -19.02
N PRO A 73 2.12 3.32 -19.81
CA PRO A 73 3.47 3.80 -19.48
C PRO A 73 3.56 5.31 -19.29
N GLN A 74 2.71 6.06 -20.01
CA GLN A 74 2.70 7.52 -19.93
C GLN A 74 1.36 8.05 -19.46
N GLY A 75 0.57 7.20 -18.78
CA GLY A 75 -0.71 7.57 -18.23
C GLY A 75 -0.55 8.56 -17.09
N GLY A 76 -1.41 9.59 -17.08
CA GLY A 76 -1.42 10.58 -16.02
C GLY A 76 -2.37 10.22 -14.90
N MET A 77 -2.68 11.23 -14.07
CA MET A 77 -3.58 11.07 -12.93
C MET A 77 -4.98 10.62 -13.36
N GLU A 78 -5.43 11.07 -14.52
CA GLU A 78 -6.76 10.70 -15.04
C GLU A 78 -6.81 9.20 -15.35
N ASP A 79 -5.77 8.69 -16.02
CA ASP A 79 -5.67 7.27 -16.35
C ASP A 79 -5.64 6.41 -15.08
N TYR A 80 -4.87 6.85 -14.10
CA TYR A 80 -4.81 6.20 -12.80
C TYR A 80 -6.19 6.19 -12.13
N GLY A 81 -6.87 7.34 -12.13
CA GLY A 81 -8.19 7.47 -11.52
C GLY A 81 -9.22 6.55 -12.15
N GLU A 82 -9.22 6.46 -13.48
CA GLU A 82 -10.15 5.58 -14.19
C GLU A 82 -9.88 4.11 -13.88
N ALA A 83 -8.60 3.73 -13.87
CA ALA A 83 -8.21 2.36 -13.58
C ALA A 83 -8.60 1.96 -12.16
N MET A 84 -8.39 2.84 -11.20
CA MET A 84 -8.76 2.60 -9.81
C MET A 84 -10.28 2.53 -9.65
N THR A 85 -11.02 3.38 -10.35
CA THR A 85 -12.49 3.34 -10.31
C THR A 85 -13.01 2.00 -10.79
N ARG A 86 -12.43 1.46 -11.87
CA ARG A 86 -12.82 0.14 -12.37
C ARG A 86 -12.50 -0.96 -11.34
N ALA A 87 -11.31 -0.89 -10.73
CA ALA A 87 -10.92 -1.87 -9.72
C ALA A 87 -11.84 -1.82 -8.51
N VAL A 88 -12.19 -0.64 -8.04
CA VAL A 88 -13.12 -0.45 -6.93
C VAL A 88 -14.48 -1.06 -7.27
N GLY A 89 -14.99 -0.79 -8.48
CA GLY A 89 -16.26 -1.36 -8.92
C GLY A 89 -16.25 -2.88 -8.87
N HIS A 90 -15.17 -3.49 -9.32
CA HIS A 90 -14.99 -4.94 -9.28
C HIS A 90 -15.06 -5.48 -7.84
N PHE A 91 -14.35 -4.84 -6.92
CA PHE A 91 -14.31 -5.30 -5.53
C PHE A 91 -15.61 -4.99 -4.78
N ARG A 92 -16.25 -3.86 -5.10
CA ARG A 92 -17.55 -3.54 -4.50
C ARG A 92 -18.60 -4.61 -4.80
N GLN A 93 -18.56 -5.19 -5.99
CA GLN A 93 -19.47 -6.28 -6.35
C GLN A 93 -19.24 -7.52 -5.50
N GLN A 94 -18.05 -7.65 -4.93
CA GLN A 94 -17.71 -8.76 -4.02
C GLN A 94 -17.98 -8.44 -2.55
N GLY A 95 -18.54 -7.28 -2.27
CA GLY A 95 -18.87 -6.87 -0.91
C GLY A 95 -17.75 -6.14 -0.18
N VAL A 96 -16.70 -5.72 -0.87
CA VAL A 96 -15.61 -4.96 -0.27
C VAL A 96 -16.09 -3.55 0.08
N THR A 97 -15.79 -3.11 1.30
CA THR A 97 -16.17 -1.80 1.81
C THR A 97 -14.98 -0.95 2.25
N HIS A 98 -13.82 -1.56 2.42
CA HIS A 98 -12.64 -0.88 2.96
C HIS A 98 -11.41 -1.14 2.11
N PHE A 99 -10.60 -0.09 1.91
CA PHE A 99 -9.27 -0.19 1.30
C PHE A 99 -8.24 0.20 2.36
N ILE A 100 -7.24 -0.66 2.54
CA ILE A 100 -6.22 -0.48 3.57
C ILE A 100 -4.90 -0.10 2.91
N PHE A 101 -4.20 0.86 3.50
CA PHE A 101 -2.93 1.41 2.98
C PHE A 101 -1.88 1.44 4.09
N GLY A 102 -0.62 1.43 3.69
CA GLY A 102 0.50 1.47 4.63
C GLY A 102 1.04 2.88 4.90
N ASP A 103 0.26 3.92 4.67
CA ASP A 103 0.69 5.30 4.89
C ASP A 103 0.87 5.60 6.38
N ILE A 104 1.85 6.46 6.71
CA ILE A 104 2.18 6.76 8.09
C ILE A 104 1.88 8.22 8.44
N PHE A 105 2.30 9.19 7.60
CA PHE A 105 2.20 10.60 7.95
C PHE A 105 2.00 11.57 6.78
N LEU A 106 1.80 11.07 5.57
CA LEU A 106 1.66 11.95 4.40
C LEU A 106 0.20 12.39 4.24
N HIS A 107 -0.14 13.53 4.85
CA HIS A 107 -1.52 14.05 4.85
C HIS A 107 -2.09 14.25 3.46
N ASP A 108 -1.29 14.76 2.53
CA ASP A 108 -1.76 14.99 1.16
C ASP A 108 -2.14 13.69 0.48
N VAL A 109 -1.36 12.63 0.69
CA VAL A 109 -1.63 11.32 0.14
C VAL A 109 -2.93 10.76 0.74
N ARG A 110 -3.08 10.85 2.05
CA ARG A 110 -4.29 10.38 2.72
C ARG A 110 -5.52 11.12 2.24
N SER A 111 -5.46 12.46 2.18
CA SER A 111 -6.58 13.27 1.71
C SER A 111 -6.96 12.93 0.28
N TYR A 112 -5.96 12.71 -0.58
CA TYR A 112 -6.19 12.31 -1.96
C TYR A 112 -6.91 10.95 -2.03
N ARG A 113 -6.46 9.97 -1.23
CA ARG A 113 -7.09 8.64 -1.21
C ARG A 113 -8.53 8.73 -0.73
N GLU A 114 -8.78 9.48 0.33
CA GLU A 114 -10.13 9.65 0.87
C GLU A 114 -11.04 10.34 -0.15
N ALA A 115 -10.54 11.40 -0.80
CA ALA A 115 -11.31 12.13 -1.79
C ALA A 115 -11.65 11.26 -3.01
N GLN A 116 -10.74 10.36 -3.39
CA GLN A 116 -10.96 9.47 -4.52
C GLN A 116 -11.92 8.33 -4.20
N LEU A 117 -11.81 7.75 -3.01
CA LEU A 117 -12.49 6.50 -2.67
C LEU A 117 -13.83 6.70 -1.97
N ALA A 118 -13.99 7.76 -1.18
CA ALA A 118 -15.24 8.01 -0.47
C ALA A 118 -16.46 8.11 -1.40
N PRO A 119 -16.37 8.86 -2.52
CA PRO A 119 -17.51 8.90 -3.46
C PRO A 119 -17.86 7.55 -4.06
N LEU A 120 -16.93 6.60 -4.07
CA LEU A 120 -17.14 5.25 -4.58
C LEU A 120 -17.64 4.29 -3.51
N GLY A 121 -17.88 4.79 -2.30
CA GLY A 121 -18.40 3.98 -1.21
C GLY A 121 -17.34 3.15 -0.49
N ILE A 122 -16.09 3.54 -0.58
CA ILE A 122 -14.97 2.83 0.06
C ILE A 122 -14.41 3.68 1.20
N GLU A 123 -14.24 3.06 2.35
CA GLU A 123 -13.62 3.69 3.51
C GLU A 123 -12.12 3.39 3.53
N VAL A 124 -11.31 4.42 3.78
CA VAL A 124 -9.84 4.30 3.82
C VAL A 124 -9.40 3.95 5.23
N VAL A 125 -8.52 2.94 5.34
CA VAL A 125 -7.96 2.49 6.62
C VAL A 125 -6.45 2.53 6.52
N GLU A 126 -5.81 3.14 7.52
CA GLU A 126 -4.35 3.28 7.56
C GLU A 126 -3.84 2.87 8.94
N PRO A 127 -3.50 1.58 9.13
CA PRO A 127 -3.15 1.04 10.44
C PRO A 127 -1.93 1.68 11.12
N LEU A 128 -1.03 2.28 10.33
CA LEU A 128 0.19 2.91 10.87
C LEU A 128 0.06 4.43 11.00
N TRP A 129 -1.10 4.98 10.64
CA TRP A 129 -1.27 6.43 10.56
C TRP A 129 -1.06 7.13 11.90
N GLY A 130 -0.31 8.23 11.85
CA GLY A 130 -0.13 9.09 13.01
C GLY A 130 0.88 8.60 14.03
N ARG A 131 1.55 7.48 13.76
CA ARG A 131 2.57 6.95 14.65
C ARG A 131 3.91 7.63 14.38
N SER A 132 4.72 7.80 15.42
CA SER A 132 6.07 8.33 15.24
C SER A 132 6.96 7.31 14.53
N SER A 133 8.04 7.79 13.89
CA SER A 133 9.00 6.91 13.24
C SER A 133 9.59 5.90 14.22
N ALA A 134 9.85 6.33 15.46
CA ALA A 134 10.40 5.45 16.48
C ALA A 134 9.42 4.34 16.85
N GLU A 135 8.14 4.68 17.00
CA GLU A 135 7.10 3.69 17.33
C GLU A 135 6.93 2.68 16.19
N VAL A 136 6.88 3.16 14.95
CA VAL A 136 6.72 2.30 13.79
C VAL A 136 7.91 1.34 13.68
N MET A 137 9.13 1.85 13.84
CA MET A 137 10.32 1.02 13.74
C MET A 137 10.37 -0.04 14.86
N ARG A 138 10.03 0.37 16.09
CA ARG A 138 10.01 -0.56 17.21
C ARG A 138 9.01 -1.68 16.99
N ASP A 139 7.79 -1.31 16.59
CA ASP A 139 6.72 -2.27 16.33
C ASP A 139 7.11 -3.21 15.17
N PHE A 140 7.74 -2.66 14.14
CA PHE A 140 8.21 -3.47 13.01
C PHE A 140 9.24 -4.50 13.45
N LEU A 141 10.23 -4.09 14.27
CA LEU A 141 11.27 -5.00 14.75
C LEU A 141 10.66 -6.11 15.61
N GLU A 142 9.65 -5.79 16.40
CA GLU A 142 8.99 -6.77 17.27
C GLU A 142 8.11 -7.73 16.50
N SER A 143 7.66 -7.35 15.29
CA SER A 143 6.77 -8.17 14.48
C SER A 143 7.44 -9.43 13.93
N GLY A 144 8.77 -9.44 13.86
CA GLY A 144 9.51 -10.52 13.22
C GLY A 144 9.60 -10.42 11.71
N LEU A 145 8.99 -9.43 11.10
CA LEU A 145 9.10 -9.18 9.67
C LEU A 145 10.53 -8.76 9.32
N ARG A 146 10.95 -9.09 8.10
CA ARG A 146 12.30 -8.80 7.63
C ARG A 146 12.24 -7.96 6.38
N THR A 147 13.20 -7.05 6.24
CA THR A 147 13.29 -6.16 5.09
C THR A 147 14.72 -6.03 4.64
N VAL A 148 14.89 -5.75 3.33
CA VAL A 148 16.19 -5.46 2.75
C VAL A 148 16.09 -4.07 2.14
N VAL A 149 17.05 -3.20 2.49
CA VAL A 149 17.11 -1.85 1.94
C VAL A 149 17.65 -1.93 0.52
N VAL A 150 16.85 -1.52 -0.45
CA VAL A 150 17.23 -1.55 -1.87
C VAL A 150 17.42 -0.16 -2.45
N THR A 151 16.97 0.88 -1.75
CA THR A 151 17.13 2.27 -2.18
C THR A 151 17.02 3.20 -0.97
N THR A 152 17.65 4.36 -1.06
CA THR A 152 17.55 5.40 -0.04
C THR A 152 17.31 6.73 -0.72
N CYS A 153 16.73 7.68 0.05
CA CYS A 153 16.49 9.02 -0.47
C CYS A 153 17.72 9.88 -0.23
N LEU A 154 18.42 10.26 -1.30
CA LEU A 154 19.65 11.04 -1.20
C LEU A 154 19.45 12.41 -0.60
N LEU A 155 18.23 12.96 -0.71
CA LEU A 155 17.93 14.26 -0.12
C LEU A 155 18.04 14.26 1.40
N TYR A 156 17.93 13.11 2.05
CA TYR A 156 17.97 13.01 3.49
C TYR A 156 19.27 12.40 4.02
N THR A 157 20.19 12.05 3.15
CA THR A 157 21.46 11.43 3.58
C THR A 157 22.60 12.44 3.64
N SER A 158 22.46 13.64 3.15
CA SER A 158 23.49 14.67 3.21
C SER A 158 23.59 15.28 4.58
N PRO A 159 23.98 15.68 4.99
CA PRO A 159 24.13 16.20 5.90
C PRO A 159 24.52 16.56 6.50
N SER A 160 24.20 16.73 6.45
CA SER A 160 24.44 16.90 7.16
C SER A 160 24.82 16.96 7.72
N PRO A 161 25.33 17.19 7.76
CA PRO A 161 25.57 17.34 8.37
C PRO A 161 25.56 17.57 8.70
N ARG A 162 25.64 17.73 8.40
CA ARG A 162 25.51 17.80 8.51
C ARG A 162 24.78 17.87 8.71
N ASP A 163 24.35 17.85 8.49
CA ASP A 163 23.89 17.79 8.48
C ASP A 163 23.15 17.89 8.72
N PRO A 164 23.16 18.32 8.57
CA PRO A 164 22.59 18.37 8.84
C PRO A 164 21.81 18.35 8.76
N LYS A 165 21.73 18.32 8.52
CA LYS A 165 21.45 18.04 8.32
C LYS A 165 21.25 17.73 8.36
N THR A 166 21.25 17.93 8.11
CA THR A 166 21.49 17.47 7.97
C THR A 166 21.54 17.23 7.79
#